data_83fe370e0bd7bd9cdcad7816feb8c926
#
_entry.id   83fe370e0bd7bd9cdcad7816feb8c926
#
_cell.length_a   1.000
_cell.length_b   1.000
_cell.length_c   1.000
_cell.angle_alpha   90.00
_cell.angle_beta   90.00
_cell.angle_gamma   90.00
#
_symmetry.space_group_name_H-M   'P 1'
#
loop_
_entity.id
_entity.type
_entity.pdbx_description
1 polymer ?
#
loop_
_entity_poly.entity_id
_entity_poly.type
_entity_poly.pdbx_seq_one_letter_code
_entity_poly.pdbx_strand_id
1 'polypeptide(L)'
;MNKSAFQKGLKDGIPIGLGYFAVSFTFGIMAIQAGLSALQAVLISLTNLTSAGQFAGIGIIAASGSLWEMALTQLVINLRYCLMSFSLSQKLEKGVSNGHRLTVASGVTDEIFGVSASQEGRISPWYNYGVMCVAIPGWTLGTLAGAVSGNLLPDFMVSALSVAIYGMFLAVIIPPAKKNRAVLGVVIGAMAVSTLFATVPVLNKVSTGFVIIITTVLVAGIAAYFCPIEEKGEAD
;
A
#
# COMPACT_ATOMS: atom_id res chain seq x y z
N MET A 1 13.46 -13.14 23.13
CA MET A 1 13.08 -13.34 21.70
C MET A 1 12.24 -14.61 21.60
N ASN A 2 11.01 -14.52 21.12
CA ASN A 2 10.15 -15.69 20.87
C ASN A 2 10.52 -16.30 19.50
N LYS A 3 11.46 -17.27 19.50
CA LYS A 3 11.98 -17.90 18.27
C LYS A 3 10.90 -18.58 17.44
N SER A 4 9.92 -19.23 18.08
CA SER A 4 8.82 -19.91 17.39
C SER A 4 7.93 -18.92 16.64
N ALA A 5 7.53 -17.81 17.29
CA ALA A 5 6.75 -16.76 16.66
C ALA A 5 7.51 -16.11 15.47
N PHE A 6 8.81 -15.85 15.63
CA PHE A 6 9.64 -15.29 14.57
C PHE A 6 9.75 -16.23 13.37
N GLN A 7 10.00 -17.53 13.60
CA GLN A 7 10.06 -18.51 12.51
C GLN A 7 8.72 -18.68 11.78
N LYS A 8 7.60 -18.63 12.53
CA LYS A 8 6.27 -18.63 11.92
C LYS A 8 6.08 -17.39 11.04
N GLY A 9 6.44 -16.21 11.56
CA GLY A 9 6.39 -14.98 10.78
C GLY A 9 7.24 -15.01 9.51
N LEU A 10 8.46 -15.58 9.57
CA LEU A 10 9.28 -15.78 8.36
C LEU A 10 8.56 -16.63 7.31
N LYS A 11 7.95 -17.75 7.72
CA LYS A 11 7.22 -18.65 6.78
C LYS A 11 6.02 -17.95 6.16
N ASP A 12 5.21 -17.28 6.98
CA ASP A 12 4.01 -16.58 6.52
C ASP A 12 4.37 -15.33 5.68
N GLY A 13 5.58 -14.77 5.86
CA GLY A 13 6.11 -13.67 5.08
C GLY A 13 6.63 -14.04 3.68
N ILE A 14 6.97 -15.31 3.42
CA ILE A 14 7.53 -15.73 2.13
C ILE A 14 6.60 -15.39 0.94
N PRO A 15 5.30 -15.74 0.95
CA PRO A 15 4.42 -15.38 -0.15
C PRO A 15 4.31 -13.86 -0.35
N ILE A 16 4.32 -13.09 0.76
CA ILE A 16 4.28 -11.63 0.72
C ILE A 16 5.56 -11.10 0.06
N GLY A 17 6.72 -11.55 0.51
CA GLY A 17 8.00 -11.11 -0.05
C GLY A 17 8.15 -11.41 -1.54
N LEU A 18 7.67 -12.57 -2.01
CA LEU A 18 7.67 -12.93 -3.42
C LEU A 18 6.70 -12.04 -4.24
N GLY A 19 5.50 -11.81 -3.73
CA GLY A 19 4.55 -10.89 -4.36
C GLY A 19 5.08 -9.45 -4.40
N TYR A 20 5.70 -9.01 -3.31
CA TYR A 20 6.33 -7.70 -3.21
C TYR A 20 7.48 -7.52 -4.20
N PHE A 21 8.33 -8.54 -4.35
CA PHE A 21 9.40 -8.51 -5.33
C PHE A 21 8.88 -8.26 -6.75
N ALA A 22 7.81 -8.97 -7.15
CA ALA A 22 7.22 -8.82 -8.47
C ALA A 22 6.64 -7.42 -8.71
N VAL A 23 5.92 -6.88 -7.72
CA VAL A 23 5.28 -5.55 -7.84
C VAL A 23 6.31 -4.43 -7.77
N SER A 24 7.25 -4.50 -6.83
CA SER A 24 8.27 -3.48 -6.66
C SER A 24 9.30 -3.46 -7.79
N PHE A 25 9.44 -4.56 -8.52
CA PHE A 25 10.20 -4.58 -9.77
C PHE A 25 9.62 -3.56 -10.77
N THR A 26 8.30 -3.55 -10.94
CA THR A 26 7.62 -2.55 -11.79
C THR A 26 7.82 -1.13 -11.24
N PHE A 27 7.75 -0.95 -9.91
CA PHE A 27 8.05 0.34 -9.29
C PHE A 27 9.46 0.82 -9.64
N GLY A 28 10.46 -0.05 -9.57
CA GLY A 28 11.84 0.28 -9.92
C GLY A 28 11.98 0.78 -11.35
N ILE A 29 11.35 0.11 -12.32
CA ILE A 29 11.35 0.54 -13.73
C ILE A 29 10.71 1.94 -13.86
N MET A 30 9.52 2.13 -13.29
CA MET A 30 8.79 3.40 -13.39
C MET A 30 9.53 4.55 -12.69
N ALA A 31 10.23 4.29 -11.60
CA ALA A 31 11.06 5.27 -10.91
C ALA A 31 12.20 5.80 -11.81
N ILE A 32 12.89 4.90 -12.52
CA ILE A 32 13.92 5.31 -13.49
C ILE A 32 13.33 6.10 -14.65
N GLN A 33 12.18 5.67 -15.18
CA GLN A 33 11.47 6.41 -16.24
C GLN A 33 11.01 7.82 -15.79
N ALA A 34 10.69 7.97 -14.51
CA ALA A 34 10.36 9.26 -13.89
C ALA A 34 11.60 10.14 -13.59
N GLY A 35 12.81 9.69 -13.97
CA GLY A 35 14.07 10.44 -13.80
C GLY A 35 14.75 10.23 -12.44
N LEU A 36 14.29 9.29 -11.61
CA LEU A 36 14.96 8.95 -10.36
C LEU A 36 16.17 8.05 -10.62
N SER A 37 17.22 8.20 -9.81
CA SER A 37 18.31 7.23 -9.79
C SER A 37 17.92 5.94 -9.09
N ALA A 38 18.62 4.83 -9.39
CA ALA A 38 18.38 3.55 -8.72
C ALA A 38 18.52 3.65 -7.19
N LEU A 39 19.48 4.45 -6.71
CA LEU A 39 19.65 4.69 -5.27
C LEU A 39 18.42 5.40 -4.67
N GLN A 40 17.90 6.43 -5.34
CA GLN A 40 16.70 7.14 -4.88
C GLN A 40 15.49 6.21 -4.84
N ALA A 41 15.28 5.39 -5.88
CA ALA A 41 14.19 4.41 -5.92
C ALA A 41 14.29 3.40 -4.77
N VAL A 42 15.49 2.87 -4.50
CA VAL A 42 15.75 1.93 -3.40
C VAL A 42 15.53 2.58 -2.03
N LEU A 43 16.01 3.81 -1.84
CA LEU A 43 15.80 4.54 -0.59
C LEU A 43 14.31 4.80 -0.32
N ILE A 44 13.56 5.19 -1.35
CA ILE A 44 12.10 5.34 -1.24
C ILE A 44 11.46 4.01 -0.84
N SER A 45 11.85 2.91 -1.47
CA SER A 45 11.31 1.58 -1.17
C SER A 45 11.66 1.07 0.23
N LEU A 46 12.86 1.39 0.72
CA LEU A 46 13.30 0.99 2.06
C LEU A 46 12.60 1.79 3.17
N THR A 47 12.33 3.07 2.93
CA THR A 47 11.78 3.98 3.93
C THR A 47 10.27 4.16 3.84
N ASN A 48 9.66 3.76 2.72
CA ASN A 48 8.24 3.97 2.45
C ASN A 48 7.62 2.75 1.76
N LEU A 49 7.11 1.81 2.53
CA LEU A 49 6.52 0.54 2.06
C LEU A 49 5.04 0.67 1.66
N THR A 50 4.62 1.80 1.12
CA THR A 50 3.20 2.08 0.93
C THR A 50 2.64 1.67 -0.43
N SER A 51 3.42 1.04 -1.30
CA SER A 51 2.95 0.63 -2.64
C SER A 51 2.18 1.75 -3.38
N ALA A 52 0.86 1.87 -3.17
CA ALA A 52 0.03 2.90 -3.81
C ALA A 52 0.57 4.33 -3.62
N GLY A 53 1.07 4.67 -2.43
CA GLY A 53 1.69 5.96 -2.16
C GLY A 53 2.96 6.17 -2.98
N GLN A 54 3.80 5.15 -3.13
CA GLN A 54 5.02 5.24 -3.93
C GLN A 54 4.70 5.47 -5.42
N PHE A 55 3.71 4.77 -5.98
CA PHE A 55 3.29 4.97 -7.36
C PHE A 55 2.65 6.35 -7.59
N ALA A 56 1.81 6.80 -6.67
CA ALA A 56 1.28 8.16 -6.71
C ALA A 56 2.41 9.20 -6.62
N GLY A 57 3.38 8.97 -5.73
CA GLY A 57 4.55 9.82 -5.58
C GLY A 57 5.38 9.96 -6.85
N ILE A 58 5.64 8.85 -7.56
CA ILE A 58 6.33 8.90 -8.86
C ILE A 58 5.54 9.73 -9.86
N GLY A 59 4.21 9.57 -9.92
CA GLY A 59 3.36 10.35 -10.81
C GLY A 59 3.47 11.85 -10.56
N ILE A 60 3.51 12.27 -9.27
CA ILE A 60 3.69 13.67 -8.88
C ILE A 60 5.09 14.18 -9.26
N ILE A 61 6.14 13.35 -9.02
CA ILE A 61 7.51 13.69 -9.40
C ILE A 61 7.63 13.87 -10.93
N ALA A 62 7.11 12.92 -11.70
CA ALA A 62 7.13 12.97 -13.16
C ALA A 62 6.39 14.17 -13.72
N ALA A 63 5.29 14.60 -13.06
CA ALA A 63 4.53 15.79 -13.41
C ALA A 63 5.15 17.09 -12.87
N SER A 64 6.31 17.05 -12.21
CA SER A 64 6.92 18.19 -11.52
C SER A 64 5.98 18.88 -10.52
N GLY A 65 5.15 18.07 -9.84
CA GLY A 65 4.17 18.54 -8.86
C GLY A 65 4.82 19.14 -7.61
N SER A 66 4.02 19.86 -6.83
CA SER A 66 4.52 20.56 -5.65
C SER A 66 4.76 19.63 -4.45
N LEU A 67 5.64 20.04 -3.53
CA LEU A 67 5.86 19.31 -2.27
C LEU A 67 4.59 19.25 -1.41
N TRP A 68 3.73 20.25 -1.46
CA TRP A 68 2.45 20.25 -0.77
C TRP A 68 1.50 19.20 -1.34
N GLU A 69 1.44 19.08 -2.66
CA GLU A 69 0.67 18.02 -3.33
C GLU A 69 1.17 16.65 -2.91
N MET A 70 2.49 16.44 -2.91
CA MET A 70 3.12 15.20 -2.44
C MET A 70 2.72 14.91 -1.00
N ALA A 71 2.87 15.87 -0.08
CA ALA A 71 2.59 15.68 1.33
C ALA A 71 1.12 15.34 1.58
N LEU A 72 0.19 16.08 0.97
CA LEU A 72 -1.25 15.85 1.13
C LEU A 72 -1.67 14.50 0.51
N THR A 73 -1.16 14.17 -0.67
CA THR A 73 -1.45 12.89 -1.32
C THR A 73 -0.97 11.72 -0.47
N GLN A 74 0.27 11.79 0.04
CA GLN A 74 0.81 10.75 0.92
C GLN A 74 0.00 10.63 2.22
N LEU A 75 -0.41 11.76 2.82
CA LEU A 75 -1.24 11.75 4.02
C LEU A 75 -2.56 11.01 3.76
N VAL A 76 -3.27 11.37 2.69
CA VAL A 76 -4.59 10.79 2.38
C VAL A 76 -4.48 9.29 2.05
N ILE A 77 -3.54 8.90 1.18
CA ILE A 77 -3.36 7.49 0.80
C ILE A 77 -2.97 6.63 2.00
N ASN A 78 -2.10 7.16 2.87
CA ASN A 78 -1.50 6.40 3.96
C ASN A 78 -2.26 6.51 5.29
N LEU A 79 -3.34 7.29 5.36
CA LEU A 79 -4.18 7.40 6.57
C LEU A 79 -4.70 6.04 7.05
N ARG A 80 -5.03 5.13 6.18
CA ARG A 80 -5.41 3.74 6.48
C ARG A 80 -4.36 3.00 7.32
N TYR A 81 -3.06 3.29 7.12
CA TYR A 81 -2.00 2.65 7.90
C TYR A 81 -2.03 3.07 9.37
N CYS A 82 -2.49 4.29 9.67
CA CYS A 82 -2.73 4.70 11.07
C CYS A 82 -3.78 3.80 11.72
N LEU A 83 -4.92 3.58 11.04
CA LEU A 83 -5.99 2.73 11.57
C LEU A 83 -5.55 1.29 11.73
N MET A 84 -4.85 0.73 10.74
CA MET A 84 -4.29 -0.63 10.81
C MET A 84 -3.26 -0.76 11.93
N SER A 85 -2.40 0.23 12.12
CA SER A 85 -1.41 0.24 13.19
C SER A 85 -2.05 0.29 14.58
N PHE A 86 -3.11 1.08 14.76
CA PHE A 86 -3.88 1.10 16.00
C PHE A 86 -4.55 -0.25 16.27
N SER A 87 -5.23 -0.83 15.28
CA SER A 87 -5.86 -2.13 15.39
C SER A 87 -4.84 -3.22 15.73
N LEU A 88 -3.71 -3.26 15.00
CA LEU A 88 -2.66 -4.24 15.23
C LEU A 88 -2.00 -4.07 16.61
N SER A 89 -1.86 -2.82 17.07
CA SER A 89 -1.33 -2.52 18.40
C SER A 89 -2.18 -3.12 19.53
N GLN A 90 -3.51 -3.19 19.36
CA GLN A 90 -4.42 -3.82 20.33
C GLN A 90 -4.30 -5.35 20.31
N LYS A 91 -3.94 -5.93 19.17
CA LYS A 91 -3.76 -7.38 19.00
C LYS A 91 -2.41 -7.90 19.52
N LEU A 92 -1.45 -7.02 19.78
CA LEU A 92 -0.17 -7.43 20.40
C LEU A 92 -0.36 -7.95 21.84
N GLU A 93 0.56 -8.81 22.28
CA GLU A 93 0.62 -9.32 23.67
C GLU A 93 0.57 -8.16 24.68
N LYS A 94 -0.02 -8.43 25.86
CA LYS A 94 -0.04 -7.45 26.96
C LYS A 94 1.39 -7.19 27.46
N GLY A 95 1.68 -5.94 27.82
CA GLY A 95 3.00 -5.57 28.33
C GLY A 95 4.09 -5.32 27.28
N VAL A 96 3.75 -5.39 25.99
CA VAL A 96 4.68 -5.02 24.91
C VAL A 96 5.02 -3.54 25.01
N SER A 97 6.33 -3.22 25.01
CA SER A 97 6.81 -1.84 25.11
C SER A 97 6.42 -1.00 23.89
N ASN A 98 6.34 0.32 24.07
CA ASN A 98 6.04 1.26 22.98
C ASN A 98 7.06 1.19 21.84
N GLY A 99 8.33 0.89 22.13
CA GLY A 99 9.34 0.68 21.08
C GLY A 99 8.97 -0.45 20.13
N HIS A 100 8.57 -1.61 20.67
CA HIS A 100 8.09 -2.72 19.82
C HIS A 100 6.82 -2.36 19.04
N ARG A 101 5.87 -1.62 19.64
CA ARG A 101 4.65 -1.17 18.97
C ARG A 101 4.97 -0.25 17.78
N LEU A 102 5.87 0.72 17.98
CA LEU A 102 6.32 1.63 16.93
C LEU A 102 7.06 0.88 15.81
N THR A 103 7.93 -0.06 16.17
CA THR A 103 8.66 -0.86 15.15
C THR A 103 7.70 -1.74 14.33
N VAL A 104 6.70 -2.36 14.98
CA VAL A 104 5.67 -3.10 14.25
C VAL A 104 4.85 -2.15 13.35
N ALA A 105 4.45 -0.99 13.87
CA ALA A 105 3.68 0.01 13.13
C ALA A 105 4.45 0.55 11.90
N SER A 106 5.77 0.73 11.99
CA SER A 106 6.58 1.24 10.88
C SER A 106 6.65 0.30 9.67
N GLY A 107 6.38 -0.99 9.86
CA GLY A 107 6.38 -1.97 8.78
C GLY A 107 4.98 -2.48 8.42
N VAL A 108 3.92 -1.83 8.88
CA VAL A 108 2.54 -2.24 8.55
C VAL A 108 2.25 -1.92 7.08
N THR A 109 1.79 -2.95 6.37
CA THR A 109 1.19 -2.87 5.03
C THR A 109 -0.12 -3.64 5.04
N ASP A 110 -0.90 -3.57 3.96
CA ASP A 110 -2.18 -4.28 3.87
C ASP A 110 -2.00 -5.80 4.07
N GLU A 111 -0.96 -6.38 3.48
CA GLU A 111 -0.68 -7.81 3.53
C GLU A 111 -0.12 -8.23 4.91
N ILE A 112 0.81 -7.44 5.45
CA ILE A 112 1.37 -7.71 6.79
C ILE A 112 0.27 -7.56 7.84
N PHE A 113 -0.60 -6.56 7.72
CA PHE A 113 -1.77 -6.43 8.58
C PHE A 113 -2.70 -7.63 8.42
N GLY A 114 -3.02 -8.03 7.18
CA GLY A 114 -3.92 -9.14 6.89
C GLY A 114 -3.48 -10.45 7.53
N VAL A 115 -2.21 -10.86 7.36
CA VAL A 115 -1.69 -12.09 7.97
C VAL A 115 -1.56 -12.00 9.47
N SER A 116 -1.29 -10.81 10.01
CA SER A 116 -1.19 -10.59 11.45
C SER A 116 -2.57 -10.56 12.12
N ALA A 117 -3.54 -9.92 11.49
CA ALA A 117 -4.91 -9.85 11.97
C ALA A 117 -5.61 -11.21 11.94
N SER A 118 -5.26 -12.08 10.99
CA SER A 118 -5.82 -13.43 10.88
C SER A 118 -5.28 -14.44 11.90
N GLN A 119 -4.20 -14.11 12.64
CA GLN A 119 -3.71 -14.99 13.71
C GLN A 119 -4.72 -15.09 14.84
N GLU A 120 -4.88 -16.27 15.43
CA GLU A 120 -5.72 -16.45 16.61
C GLU A 120 -5.13 -15.77 17.86
N GLY A 121 -5.97 -15.16 18.66
CA GLY A 121 -5.58 -14.53 19.92
C GLY A 121 -4.61 -13.35 19.76
N ARG A 122 -3.81 -13.11 20.81
CA ARG A 122 -2.78 -12.07 20.82
C ARG A 122 -1.50 -12.56 20.18
N ILE A 123 -0.82 -11.68 19.47
CA ILE A 123 0.40 -12.01 18.73
C ILE A 123 1.64 -11.37 19.37
N SER A 124 2.73 -12.11 19.33
CA SER A 124 4.04 -11.59 19.73
C SER A 124 4.59 -10.62 18.67
N PRO A 125 5.24 -9.51 19.05
CA PRO A 125 5.93 -8.62 18.10
C PRO A 125 6.94 -9.37 17.22
N TRP A 126 7.51 -10.46 17.72
CA TRP A 126 8.47 -11.28 16.98
C TRP A 126 7.88 -11.95 15.76
N TYR A 127 6.56 -12.22 15.75
CA TYR A 127 5.86 -12.69 14.57
C TYR A 127 5.92 -11.63 13.46
N ASN A 128 5.54 -10.38 13.77
CA ASN A 128 5.59 -9.29 12.81
C ASN A 128 7.01 -9.05 12.30
N TYR A 129 8.02 -9.11 13.16
CA TYR A 129 9.42 -9.00 12.75
C TYR A 129 9.82 -10.09 11.77
N GLY A 130 9.36 -11.33 11.99
CA GLY A 130 9.58 -12.43 11.03
C GLY A 130 8.99 -12.11 9.66
N VAL A 131 7.74 -11.64 9.59
CA VAL A 131 7.08 -11.24 8.33
C VAL A 131 7.83 -10.08 7.67
N MET A 132 8.15 -9.03 8.42
CA MET A 132 8.88 -7.85 7.94
C MET A 132 10.26 -8.19 7.39
N CYS A 133 10.98 -9.12 8.02
CA CYS A 133 12.30 -9.58 7.57
C CYS A 133 12.30 -10.24 6.18
N VAL A 134 11.15 -10.66 5.68
CA VAL A 134 11.00 -11.20 4.32
C VAL A 134 10.36 -10.16 3.40
N ALA A 135 9.31 -9.49 3.87
CA ALA A 135 8.55 -8.54 3.06
C ALA A 135 9.38 -7.31 2.66
N ILE A 136 10.08 -6.68 3.61
CA ILE A 136 10.89 -5.48 3.34
C ILE A 136 12.02 -5.74 2.36
N PRO A 137 12.88 -6.77 2.55
CA PRO A 137 13.87 -7.12 1.54
C PRO A 137 13.25 -7.50 0.19
N GLY A 138 12.12 -8.22 0.18
CA GLY A 138 11.40 -8.55 -1.06
C GLY A 138 11.06 -7.30 -1.85
N TRP A 139 10.46 -6.31 -1.21
CA TRP A 139 10.11 -5.03 -1.83
C TRP A 139 11.35 -4.25 -2.30
N THR A 140 12.36 -4.13 -1.44
CA THR A 140 13.57 -3.35 -1.72
C THR A 140 14.40 -3.97 -2.84
N LEU A 141 14.58 -5.31 -2.81
CA LEU A 141 15.33 -6.03 -3.85
C LEU A 141 14.59 -6.05 -5.18
N GLY A 142 13.27 -6.17 -5.18
CA GLY A 142 12.48 -6.04 -6.40
C GLY A 142 12.63 -4.66 -7.04
N THR A 143 12.56 -3.59 -6.24
CA THR A 143 12.83 -2.22 -6.71
C THR A 143 14.23 -2.09 -7.30
N LEU A 144 15.25 -2.58 -6.61
CA LEU A 144 16.62 -2.54 -7.12
C LEU A 144 16.75 -3.30 -8.45
N ALA A 145 16.21 -4.51 -8.51
CA ALA A 145 16.25 -5.32 -9.73
C ALA A 145 15.53 -4.60 -10.89
N GLY A 146 14.36 -4.02 -10.65
CA GLY A 146 13.62 -3.24 -11.65
C GLY A 146 14.37 -2.00 -12.11
N ALA A 147 14.94 -1.24 -11.16
CA ALA A 147 15.70 -0.03 -11.45
C ALA A 147 16.97 -0.29 -12.28
N VAL A 148 17.67 -1.41 -12.00
CA VAL A 148 18.86 -1.79 -12.77
C VAL A 148 18.49 -2.39 -14.13
N SER A 149 17.42 -3.19 -14.20
CA SER A 149 16.99 -3.87 -15.41
C SER A 149 16.17 -3.00 -16.36
N GLY A 150 15.61 -1.88 -15.88
CA GLY A 150 14.68 -1.04 -16.66
C GLY A 150 15.23 -0.53 -17.98
N ASN A 151 16.54 -0.34 -18.07
CA ASN A 151 17.23 0.05 -19.31
C ASN A 151 17.61 -1.14 -20.21
N LEU A 152 17.46 -2.38 -19.73
CA LEU A 152 17.84 -3.60 -20.46
C LEU A 152 16.64 -4.33 -21.04
N LEU A 153 15.43 -3.99 -20.57
CA LEU A 153 14.21 -4.67 -21.00
C LEU A 153 13.63 -4.01 -22.27
N PRO A 154 13.18 -4.80 -23.24
CA PRO A 154 12.42 -4.30 -24.37
C PRO A 154 11.14 -3.59 -23.92
N ASP A 155 10.70 -2.55 -24.65
CA ASP A 155 9.54 -1.72 -24.34
C ASP A 155 8.25 -2.53 -24.13
N PHE A 156 8.06 -3.61 -24.87
CA PHE A 156 6.87 -4.46 -24.71
C PHE A 156 6.85 -5.17 -23.34
N MET A 157 8.00 -5.55 -22.79
CA MET A 157 8.10 -6.17 -21.47
C MET A 157 7.84 -5.13 -20.37
N VAL A 158 8.38 -3.93 -20.53
CA VAL A 158 8.13 -2.82 -19.61
C VAL A 158 6.65 -2.48 -19.57
N SER A 159 6.00 -2.41 -20.74
CA SER A 159 4.55 -2.18 -20.85
C SER A 159 3.74 -3.28 -20.18
N ALA A 160 4.09 -4.56 -20.42
CA ALA A 160 3.42 -5.69 -19.80
C ALA A 160 3.54 -5.69 -18.26
N LEU A 161 4.73 -5.41 -17.73
CA LEU A 161 4.99 -5.30 -16.29
C LEU A 161 4.24 -4.12 -15.66
N SER A 162 4.15 -3.00 -16.37
CA SER A 162 3.37 -1.84 -15.90
C SER A 162 1.86 -2.15 -15.75
N VAL A 163 1.33 -3.07 -16.56
CA VAL A 163 -0.05 -3.55 -16.42
C VAL A 163 -0.22 -4.47 -15.20
N ALA A 164 0.81 -5.21 -14.80
CA ALA A 164 0.74 -6.13 -13.66
C ALA A 164 0.36 -5.44 -12.33
N ILE A 165 0.71 -4.15 -12.18
CA ILE A 165 0.34 -3.33 -11.02
C ILE A 165 -1.17 -3.17 -10.89
N TYR A 166 -1.86 -2.96 -12.02
CA TYR A 166 -3.33 -2.86 -12.01
C TYR A 166 -3.96 -4.19 -11.62
N GLY A 167 -3.35 -5.31 -12.03
CA GLY A 167 -3.74 -6.65 -11.60
C GLY A 167 -3.66 -6.82 -10.08
N MET A 168 -2.60 -6.31 -9.44
CA MET A 168 -2.48 -6.32 -7.99
C MET A 168 -3.61 -5.51 -7.32
N PHE A 169 -3.87 -4.28 -7.78
CA PHE A 169 -4.95 -3.48 -7.22
C PHE A 169 -6.31 -4.14 -7.39
N LEU A 170 -6.58 -4.74 -8.55
CA LEU A 170 -7.81 -5.50 -8.78
C LEU A 170 -7.92 -6.71 -7.83
N ALA A 171 -6.83 -7.42 -7.58
CA ALA A 171 -6.81 -8.55 -6.65
C ALA A 171 -7.15 -8.14 -5.20
N VAL A 172 -6.79 -6.92 -4.79
CA VAL A 172 -7.13 -6.36 -3.47
C VAL A 172 -8.58 -5.85 -3.43
N ILE A 173 -9.06 -5.22 -4.50
CA ILE A 173 -10.36 -4.54 -4.54
C ILE A 173 -11.53 -5.50 -4.79
N ILE A 174 -11.36 -6.48 -5.70
CA ILE A 174 -12.45 -7.35 -6.13
C ILE A 174 -13.02 -8.23 -5.01
N PRO A 175 -12.23 -8.90 -4.15
CA PRO A 175 -12.77 -9.77 -3.11
C PRO A 175 -13.68 -9.04 -2.10
N PRO A 176 -13.29 -7.87 -1.54
CA PRO A 176 -14.18 -7.10 -0.67
C PRO A 176 -15.42 -6.59 -1.40
N ALA A 177 -15.27 -6.10 -2.65
CA ALA A 177 -16.38 -5.58 -3.44
C ALA A 177 -17.43 -6.67 -3.76
N LYS A 178 -17.01 -7.92 -3.97
CA LYS A 178 -17.94 -9.07 -4.15
C LYS A 178 -18.71 -9.40 -2.87
N LYS A 179 -18.13 -9.18 -1.69
CA LYS A 179 -18.73 -9.54 -0.41
C LYS A 179 -19.61 -8.42 0.17
N ASN A 180 -19.34 -7.16 -0.16
CA ASN A 180 -20.01 -6.01 0.42
C ASN A 180 -20.45 -5.02 -0.66
N ARG A 181 -21.77 -4.80 -0.79
CA ARG A 181 -22.36 -3.87 -1.77
C ARG A 181 -21.95 -2.41 -1.54
N ALA A 182 -21.72 -2.00 -0.29
CA ALA A 182 -21.23 -0.66 -0.01
C ALA A 182 -19.83 -0.46 -0.56
N VAL A 183 -18.94 -1.44 -0.38
CA VAL A 183 -17.59 -1.42 -0.98
C VAL A 183 -17.66 -1.39 -2.51
N LEU A 184 -18.55 -2.18 -3.12
CA LEU A 184 -18.77 -2.12 -4.57
C LEU A 184 -19.22 -0.73 -5.03
N GLY A 185 -20.15 -0.11 -4.29
CA GLY A 185 -20.61 1.26 -4.57
C GLY A 185 -19.47 2.28 -4.48
N VAL A 186 -18.59 2.16 -3.47
CA VAL A 186 -17.38 3.00 -3.34
C VAL A 186 -16.46 2.84 -4.53
N VAL A 187 -16.20 1.61 -4.96
CA VAL A 187 -15.33 1.33 -6.13
C VAL A 187 -15.91 1.96 -7.39
N ILE A 188 -17.20 1.74 -7.68
CA ILE A 188 -17.86 2.31 -8.85
C ILE A 188 -17.88 3.84 -8.78
N GLY A 189 -18.19 4.41 -7.61
CA GLY A 189 -18.19 5.86 -7.39
C GLY A 189 -16.80 6.47 -7.61
N ALA A 190 -15.76 5.85 -7.10
CA ALA A 190 -14.37 6.30 -7.30
C ALA A 190 -13.97 6.24 -8.78
N MET A 191 -14.33 5.16 -9.49
CA MET A 191 -14.09 5.05 -10.93
C MET A 191 -14.84 6.14 -11.71
N ALA A 192 -16.10 6.41 -11.39
CA ALA A 192 -16.89 7.45 -12.06
C ALA A 192 -16.28 8.84 -11.83
N VAL A 193 -15.93 9.19 -10.59
CA VAL A 193 -15.30 10.48 -10.27
C VAL A 193 -13.95 10.62 -10.96
N SER A 194 -13.09 9.60 -10.91
CA SER A 194 -11.80 9.63 -11.61
C SER A 194 -11.96 9.77 -13.13
N THR A 195 -12.96 9.12 -13.72
CA THR A 195 -13.26 9.23 -15.16
C THR A 195 -13.73 10.65 -15.51
N LEU A 196 -14.55 11.28 -14.67
CA LEU A 196 -14.96 12.68 -14.87
C LEU A 196 -13.74 13.62 -14.86
N PHE A 197 -12.80 13.44 -13.92
CA PHE A 197 -11.57 14.23 -13.91
C PHE A 197 -10.71 14.00 -15.16
N ALA A 198 -10.68 12.78 -15.69
CA ALA A 198 -9.89 12.46 -16.87
C ALA A 198 -10.51 12.97 -18.19
N THR A 199 -11.84 13.03 -18.27
CA THR A 199 -12.56 13.30 -19.54
C THR A 199 -13.05 14.73 -19.70
N VAL A 200 -13.37 15.42 -18.59
CA VAL A 200 -13.90 16.79 -18.66
C VAL A 200 -12.76 17.81 -18.85
N PRO A 201 -12.78 18.64 -19.90
CA PRO A 201 -11.65 19.52 -20.28
C PRO A 201 -11.22 20.54 -19.22
N VAL A 202 -12.10 20.90 -18.27
CA VAL A 202 -11.79 21.80 -17.16
C VAL A 202 -11.15 21.03 -16.02
N LEU A 203 -11.64 19.82 -15.72
CA LEU A 203 -11.20 18.98 -14.61
C LEU A 203 -9.88 18.26 -14.91
N ASN A 204 -9.56 17.97 -16.17
CA ASN A 204 -8.31 17.31 -16.54
C ASN A 204 -7.06 18.15 -16.31
N LYS A 205 -7.22 19.43 -15.98
CA LYS A 205 -6.12 20.33 -15.56
C LYS A 205 -5.73 20.15 -14.09
N VAL A 206 -6.55 19.45 -13.32
CA VAL A 206 -6.24 19.16 -11.91
C VAL A 206 -5.14 18.09 -11.86
N SER A 207 -4.11 18.33 -11.08
CA SER A 207 -3.00 17.38 -10.95
C SER A 207 -3.45 16.05 -10.37
N THR A 208 -2.76 14.98 -10.74
CA THR A 208 -3.08 13.60 -10.34
C THR A 208 -3.20 13.43 -8.82
N GLY A 209 -2.33 14.09 -8.05
CA GLY A 209 -2.36 14.02 -6.59
C GLY A 209 -3.65 14.60 -6.01
N PHE A 210 -4.07 15.78 -6.49
CA PHE A 210 -5.33 16.37 -6.04
C PHE A 210 -6.56 15.57 -6.50
N VAL A 211 -6.53 14.95 -7.68
CA VAL A 211 -7.59 14.03 -8.12
C VAL A 211 -7.73 12.87 -7.14
N ILE A 212 -6.63 12.27 -6.70
CA ILE A 212 -6.64 11.17 -5.72
C ILE A 212 -7.25 11.66 -4.40
N ILE A 213 -6.82 12.82 -3.88
CA ILE A 213 -7.32 13.39 -2.63
C ILE A 213 -8.83 13.63 -2.72
N ILE A 214 -9.27 14.36 -3.75
CA ILE A 214 -10.68 14.72 -3.92
C ILE A 214 -11.54 13.46 -4.07
N THR A 215 -11.14 12.54 -4.92
CA THR A 215 -11.88 11.28 -5.14
C THR A 215 -11.99 10.48 -3.84
N THR A 216 -10.88 10.33 -3.11
CA THR A 216 -10.86 9.55 -1.87
C THR A 216 -11.76 10.18 -0.80
N VAL A 217 -11.59 11.47 -0.52
CA VAL A 217 -12.35 12.17 0.53
C VAL A 217 -13.84 12.22 0.19
N LEU A 218 -14.17 12.53 -1.06
CA LEU A 218 -15.55 12.65 -1.50
C LEU A 218 -16.27 11.29 -1.45
N VAL A 219 -15.70 10.26 -2.07
CA VAL A 219 -16.37 8.96 -2.17
C VAL A 219 -16.37 8.23 -0.82
N ALA A 220 -15.26 8.27 -0.07
CA ALA A 220 -15.20 7.67 1.25
C ALA A 220 -16.12 8.41 2.25
N GLY A 221 -16.18 9.76 2.19
CA GLY A 221 -17.06 10.55 3.03
C GLY A 221 -18.54 10.27 2.76
N ILE A 222 -18.96 10.19 1.50
CA ILE A 222 -20.31 9.78 1.10
C ILE A 222 -20.63 8.38 1.62
N ALA A 223 -19.73 7.43 1.42
CA ALA A 223 -19.92 6.05 1.87
C ALA A 223 -20.03 5.95 3.40
N ALA A 224 -19.20 6.67 4.14
CA ALA A 224 -19.26 6.69 5.60
C ALA A 224 -20.59 7.27 6.13
N TYR A 225 -21.14 8.26 5.43
CA TYR A 225 -22.43 8.86 5.81
C TYR A 225 -23.62 7.94 5.52
N PHE A 226 -23.65 7.30 4.34
CA PHE A 226 -24.81 6.49 3.92
C PHE A 226 -24.73 5.01 4.33
N CYS A 227 -23.54 4.50 4.58
CA CYS A 227 -23.31 3.10 4.91
C CYS A 227 -22.37 2.98 6.13
N PRO A 228 -22.77 3.52 7.31
CA PRO A 228 -21.95 3.39 8.52
C PRO A 228 -21.77 1.89 8.86
N ILE A 229 -20.56 1.53 9.27
CA ILE A 229 -20.30 0.17 9.77
C ILE A 229 -20.82 0.14 11.22
N GLU A 230 -21.85 -0.68 11.47
CA GLU A 230 -22.26 -0.97 12.84
C GLU A 230 -21.13 -1.79 13.51
N GLU A 231 -20.51 -1.23 14.54
CA GLU A 231 -19.67 -2.00 15.44
C GLU A 231 -20.56 -3.08 16.07
N LYS A 232 -20.35 -4.35 15.69
CA LYS A 232 -20.83 -5.45 16.50
C LYS A 232 -20.10 -5.35 17.83
N GLY A 233 -20.77 -4.80 18.83
CA GLY A 233 -20.29 -4.78 20.19
C GLY A 233 -19.82 -6.18 20.54
N GLU A 234 -18.56 -6.34 20.92
CA GLU A 234 -18.10 -7.52 21.61
C GLU A 234 -19.01 -7.65 22.85
N ALA A 235 -19.92 -8.56 22.81
CA ALA A 235 -20.61 -9.01 24.01
C ALA A 235 -19.55 -9.61 24.92
N ASP A 236 -19.43 -9.07 26.12
CA ASP A 236 -18.56 -9.43 27.24
C ASP A 236 -18.46 -10.94 27.50
#